data_b0d91c07beeb784e5e53b4d582fe6f06
#
_entry.id   b0d91c07beeb784e5e53b4d582fe6f06
#
_cell.length_a   1.000
_cell.length_b   1.000
_cell.length_c   1.000
_cell.angle_alpha   90.00
_cell.angle_beta   90.00
_cell.angle_gamma   90.00
#
_symmetry.space_group_name_H-M   'P 1'
#
loop_
_entity.id
_entity.type
_entity.pdbx_description
1 polymer ?
#
loop_
_entity_poly.entity_id
_entity_poly.type
_entity_poly.pdbx_seq_one_letter_code
_entity_poly.pdbx_strand_id
1 'polypeptide(L)' 'MEIDAKILYEVALKKTLEKEQQLIELMALYQQSLIKIKELEDKINELNN' A
#
# COMPACT_ATOMS: atom_id res chain seq x y z
N MET A 1 4.59 -30.38 -22.25
CA MET A 1 5.57 -29.97 -21.24
C MET A 1 4.87 -29.82 -19.90
N GLU A 2 5.25 -30.64 -18.94
CA GLU A 2 4.65 -30.55 -17.61
C GLU A 2 5.38 -29.54 -16.76
N ILE A 3 4.61 -28.71 -16.07
CA ILE A 3 5.17 -27.73 -15.14
C ILE A 3 5.36 -28.44 -13.80
N ASP A 4 6.56 -28.33 -13.24
CA ASP A 4 6.85 -28.87 -11.91
C ASP A 4 5.95 -28.15 -10.88
N ALA A 5 5.19 -28.93 -10.12
CA ALA A 5 4.27 -28.39 -9.11
C ALA A 5 5.00 -27.55 -8.08
N LYS A 6 6.23 -27.92 -7.72
CA LYS A 6 7.02 -27.16 -6.76
C LYS A 6 7.37 -25.78 -7.30
N ILE A 7 7.78 -25.71 -8.57
CA ILE A 7 8.10 -24.42 -9.21
C ILE A 7 6.85 -23.55 -9.32
N LEU A 8 5.73 -24.16 -9.68
CA LEU A 8 4.47 -23.44 -9.77
C LEU A 8 4.08 -22.84 -8.42
N TYR A 9 4.23 -23.61 -7.34
CA TYR A 9 3.94 -23.14 -5.98
C TYR A 9 4.86 -21.97 -5.58
N GLU A 10 6.15 -22.09 -5.85
CA GLU A 10 7.13 -21.05 -5.52
C GLU A 10 6.81 -19.76 -6.26
N VAL A 11 6.47 -19.84 -7.54
CA VAL A 11 6.12 -18.65 -8.33
C VAL A 11 4.83 -18.02 -7.80
N ALA A 12 3.83 -18.82 -7.48
CA ALA A 12 2.57 -18.32 -6.92
C ALA A 12 2.79 -17.61 -5.60
N LEU A 13 3.61 -18.20 -4.71
CA LEU A 13 3.93 -17.61 -3.42
C LEU A 13 4.65 -16.27 -3.58
N LYS A 14 5.63 -16.21 -4.47
CA LYS A 14 6.37 -14.99 -4.75
C LYS A 14 5.45 -13.88 -5.25
N LYS A 15 4.53 -14.20 -6.15
CA LYS A 15 3.56 -13.24 -6.67
C LYS A 15 2.62 -12.73 -5.57
N THR A 16 2.20 -13.60 -4.69
CA THR A 16 1.35 -13.23 -3.57
C THR A 16 2.07 -12.26 -2.63
N LEU A 17 3.33 -12.54 -2.31
CA LEU A 17 4.13 -11.66 -1.45
C LEU A 17 4.35 -10.29 -2.09
N GLU A 18 4.60 -10.24 -3.39
CA GLU A 18 4.76 -8.99 -4.11
C GLU A 18 3.47 -8.15 -4.05
N LYS A 19 2.32 -8.78 -4.23
CA LYS A 19 1.04 -8.09 -4.16
C LYS A 19 0.74 -7.58 -2.76
N GLU A 20 1.06 -8.36 -1.74
CA GLU A 20 0.89 -7.94 -0.36
C GLU A 20 1.77 -6.73 -0.04
N GLN A 21 3.01 -6.72 -0.51
CA GLN A 21 3.90 -5.60 -0.32
C GLN A 21 3.36 -4.34 -0.99
N GLN A 22 2.86 -4.46 -2.22
CA GLN A 22 2.24 -3.32 -2.92
C GLN A 22 1.02 -2.80 -2.18
N LEU A 23 0.22 -3.70 -1.61
CA LEU A 23 -0.95 -3.29 -0.83
C LEU A 23 -0.54 -2.53 0.43
N ILE A 24 0.48 -3.01 1.13
CA ILE A 24 1.01 -2.33 2.32
C ILE A 24 1.50 -0.93 1.97
N GLU A 25 2.22 -0.79 0.86
CA GLU A 25 2.70 0.51 0.40
C GLU A 25 1.53 1.46 0.08
N LEU A 26 0.48 0.94 -0.56
CA LEU A 26 -0.70 1.73 -0.87
C LEU A 26 -1.41 2.19 0.39
N MET A 27 -1.53 1.31 1.38
CA MET A 27 -2.13 1.66 2.67
C MET A 27 -1.31 2.73 3.40
N ALA A 28 0.01 2.64 3.33
CA ALA A 28 0.89 3.65 3.93
C ALA A 28 0.72 5.01 3.25
N LEU A 29 0.63 5.03 1.93
CA LEU A 29 0.37 6.26 1.17
C LEU A 29 -0.99 6.86 1.52
N TYR A 30 -1.99 6.04 1.68
CA TYR A 30 -3.33 6.49 2.07
C TYR A 30 -3.29 7.15 3.45
N GLN A 31 -2.64 6.52 4.43
CA GLN A 31 -2.48 7.08 5.76
C GLN A 31 -1.74 8.40 5.73
N GLN A 32 -0.66 8.47 4.97
CA GLN A 32 0.12 9.70 4.83
C GLN A 32 -0.72 10.82 4.24
N SER A 33 -1.57 10.51 3.26
CA SER A 33 -2.47 11.49 2.63
C SER A 33 -3.49 12.02 3.63
N LEU A 34 -4.05 11.16 4.48
CA LEU A 34 -4.99 11.58 5.51
C LEU A 34 -4.36 12.54 6.51
N ILE A 35 -3.12 12.25 6.92
CA ILE A 35 -2.39 13.12 7.84
C ILE A 35 -2.17 14.48 7.20
N LYS A 36 -1.80 14.50 5.93
CA LYS A 36 -1.56 15.75 5.19
C LYS A 36 -2.83 16.58 5.06
N ILE A 37 -3.95 15.94 4.79
CA ILE A 37 -5.25 16.62 4.71
C ILE A 37 -5.59 17.27 6.04
N LYS A 38 -5.38 16.55 7.14
CA LYS A 38 -5.65 17.07 8.47
C LYS A 38 -4.77 18.29 8.79
N GLU A 39 -3.49 18.23 8.45
CA GLU A 39 -2.58 19.35 8.64
C GLU A 39 -3.05 20.59 7.86
N LEU A 40 -3.52 20.41 6.63
CA LEU A 40 -4.02 21.49 5.82
C LEU A 40 -5.32 22.08 6.38
N GLU A 41 -6.22 21.21 6.89
CA GLU A 41 -7.45 21.68 7.53
C GLU A 41 -7.14 22.50 8.78
N ASP A 42 -6.20 22.08 9.58
CA ASP A 42 -5.79 22.81 10.78
C ASP A 42 -5.21 24.17 10.41
N LYS A 43 -4.43 24.27 9.35
CA LYS A 43 -3.89 25.56 8.88
C LYS A 43 -5.00 26.47 8.39
N ILE A 44 -5.99 25.94 7.67
CA ILE A 44 -7.12 26.73 7.20
C ILE A 44 -7.88 27.28 8.40
N ASN A 45 -8.12 26.48 9.40
CA ASN A 45 -8.82 26.91 10.61
C ASN A 45 -8.05 27.99 11.35
N GLU A 46 -6.72 27.90 11.42
CA GLU A 46 -5.88 28.93 12.00
C GLU A 46 -5.98 30.25 11.26
N LEU A 47 -6.01 30.19 9.94
CA LEU A 47 -6.12 31.40 9.10
C LEU A 47 -7.49 32.06 9.21
N ASN A 48 -8.54 31.29 9.49
CA ASN A 48 -9.90 31.82 9.57
C ASN A 48 -10.27 32.32 10.95
N ASN A 49 -9.43 32.09 11.92
CA ASN A 49 -9.62 32.61 13.29
C ASN A 49 -8.91 33.98 13.44
#